data_b651e3ae7d403086afa326fc6ec51e85
#
_entry.id   b651e3ae7d403086afa326fc6ec51e85
#
_cell.length_a   1.000
_cell.length_b   1.000
_cell.length_c   1.000
_cell.angle_alpha   90.00
_cell.angle_beta   90.00
_cell.angle_gamma   90.00
#
_symmetry.space_group_name_H-M   'P 1'
#
loop_
_entity.id
_entity.type
_entity.pdbx_description
1 polymer ?
#
loop_
_entity_poly.entity_id
_entity_poly.type
_entity_poly.pdbx_seq_one_letter_code
_entity_poly.pdbx_strand_id
1 'polypeptide(L)'
;MKIIKRSGAEVDFDPKKIEIAVKKANESVVPSERMSDIQIKRIAEDVESAATNVNRSLSVEEIQDMVEDQIMNQRAFDVARRYITYRYQR
;
A
#
# COMPACT_ATOMS: atom_id res chain seq x y z
N MET A 1 -4.76 -3.33 15.28
CA MET A 1 -3.37 -3.68 15.00
C MET A 1 -2.50 -2.43 14.97
N LYS A 2 -1.36 -2.49 15.57
CA LYS A 2 -0.45 -1.35 15.68
C LYS A 2 0.68 -1.44 14.65
N ILE A 3 1.10 -0.29 14.17
CA ILE A 3 2.20 -0.13 13.21
C ILE A 3 3.23 0.80 13.83
N ILE A 4 4.50 0.49 13.62
CA ILE A 4 5.61 1.28 14.16
C ILE A 4 6.10 2.24 13.09
N LYS A 5 6.02 3.54 13.38
CA LYS A 5 6.54 4.58 12.49
C LYS A 5 8.07 4.65 12.60
N ARG A 6 8.67 5.33 11.62
CA ARG A 6 10.12 5.54 11.58
C ARG A 6 10.63 6.22 12.86
N SER A 7 9.83 7.06 13.47
CA SER A 7 10.17 7.73 14.74
C SER A 7 10.11 6.80 15.95
N GLY A 8 9.62 5.58 15.79
CA GLY A 8 9.39 4.64 16.88
C GLY A 8 7.99 4.73 17.48
N ALA A 9 7.20 5.74 17.09
CA ALA A 9 5.83 5.87 17.58
C ALA A 9 4.93 4.78 17.02
N GLU A 10 3.99 4.31 17.83
CA GLU A 10 2.99 3.35 17.39
C GLU A 10 1.71 4.08 16.95
N VAL A 11 1.14 3.64 15.85
CA VAL A 11 -0.12 4.16 15.33
C VAL A 11 -1.02 2.98 14.95
N ASP A 12 -2.32 3.23 14.92
CA ASP A 12 -3.27 2.21 14.48
C ASP A 12 -3.15 2.00 12.97
N PHE A 13 -3.27 0.75 12.55
CA PHE A 13 -3.34 0.41 11.14
C PHE A 13 -4.66 0.96 10.57
N ASP A 14 -4.56 1.66 9.44
CA ASP A 14 -5.71 2.24 8.78
C ASP A 14 -5.69 1.87 7.28
N PRO A 15 -6.54 0.92 6.86
CA PRO A 15 -6.56 0.51 5.45
C PRO A 15 -6.95 1.62 4.50
N LYS A 16 -7.67 2.63 4.97
CA LYS A 16 -8.04 3.77 4.12
C LYS A 16 -6.83 4.58 3.69
N LYS A 17 -5.80 4.66 4.53
CA LYS A 17 -4.55 5.34 4.15
C LYS A 17 -3.86 4.62 3.01
N ILE A 18 -3.93 3.29 2.98
CA ILE A 18 -3.40 2.49 1.88
C ILE A 18 -4.18 2.80 0.60
N GLU A 19 -5.51 2.80 0.67
CA GLU A 19 -6.34 3.11 -0.51
C GLU A 19 -6.00 4.49 -1.07
N ILE A 20 -5.86 5.49 -0.22
CA ILE A 20 -5.54 6.86 -0.64
C ILE A 20 -4.18 6.91 -1.33
N ALA A 21 -3.17 6.27 -0.75
CA ALA A 21 -1.82 6.28 -1.31
C ALA A 21 -1.76 5.56 -2.66
N VAL A 22 -2.39 4.40 -2.76
CA VAL A 22 -2.44 3.63 -4.01
C VAL A 22 -3.24 4.40 -5.07
N LYS A 23 -4.33 5.04 -4.67
CA LYS A 23 -5.15 5.84 -5.58
C LYS A 23 -4.38 7.00 -6.17
N LYS A 24 -3.57 7.68 -5.37
CA LYS A 24 -2.70 8.76 -5.87
C LYS A 24 -1.73 8.23 -6.93
N ALA A 25 -1.09 7.11 -6.67
CA ALA A 25 -0.20 6.48 -7.65
C ALA A 25 -0.95 6.10 -8.91
N ASN A 26 -2.15 5.54 -8.75
CA ASN A 26 -3.00 5.11 -9.85
C ASN A 26 -3.40 6.28 -10.75
N GLU A 27 -3.74 7.42 -10.15
CA GLU A 27 -4.15 8.61 -10.90
C GLU A 27 -3.01 9.24 -11.70
N SER A 28 -1.76 8.96 -11.34
CA SER A 28 -0.60 9.53 -12.03
C SER A 28 -0.17 8.76 -13.26
N VAL A 29 -0.82 7.62 -13.56
CA VAL A 29 -0.53 6.86 -14.78
C VAL A 29 -1.64 7.08 -15.81
N VAL A 30 -1.34 6.74 -17.07
CA VAL A 30 -2.33 6.89 -18.16
C VAL A 30 -3.55 6.01 -17.87
N PRO A 31 -4.76 6.46 -18.26
CA PRO A 31 -5.99 5.73 -17.91
C PRO A 31 -6.01 4.26 -18.29
N SER A 32 -5.41 3.89 -19.44
CA SER A 32 -5.38 2.49 -19.87
C SER A 32 -4.57 1.57 -18.96
N GLU A 33 -3.69 2.13 -18.15
CA GLU A 33 -2.83 1.37 -17.24
C GLU A 33 -3.30 1.42 -15.79
N ARG A 34 -4.43 2.04 -15.52
CA ARG A 34 -4.97 2.19 -14.18
C ARG A 34 -5.69 0.95 -13.70
N MET A 35 -5.62 0.73 -12.40
CA MET A 35 -6.46 -0.24 -11.73
C MET A 35 -7.84 0.37 -11.45
N SER A 36 -8.85 -0.50 -11.30
CA SER A 36 -10.18 -0.08 -10.87
C SER A 36 -10.20 0.20 -9.37
N ASP A 37 -11.22 0.91 -8.91
CA ASP A 37 -11.42 1.17 -7.48
C ASP A 37 -11.58 -0.13 -6.68
N ILE A 38 -12.22 -1.13 -7.28
CA ILE A 38 -12.39 -2.45 -6.64
C ILE A 38 -11.03 -3.13 -6.42
N GLN A 39 -10.14 -3.05 -7.40
CA GLN A 39 -8.79 -3.61 -7.28
C GLN A 39 -8.01 -2.91 -6.16
N ILE A 40 -8.10 -1.59 -6.09
CA ILE A 40 -7.41 -0.80 -5.05
C ILE A 40 -7.93 -1.18 -3.67
N LYS A 41 -9.24 -1.28 -3.52
CA LYS A 41 -9.85 -1.66 -2.24
C LYS A 41 -9.40 -3.06 -1.83
N ARG A 42 -9.35 -3.99 -2.77
CA ARG A 42 -8.90 -5.36 -2.52
C ARG A 42 -7.44 -5.39 -2.07
N ILE A 43 -6.59 -4.55 -2.65
CA ILE A 43 -5.19 -4.45 -2.23
C ILE A 43 -5.12 -4.06 -0.75
N ALA A 44 -5.88 -3.04 -0.33
CA ALA A 44 -5.90 -2.62 1.07
C ALA A 44 -6.37 -3.73 1.99
N GLU A 45 -7.41 -4.45 1.59
CA GLU A 45 -7.95 -5.58 2.37
C GLU A 45 -6.94 -6.72 2.48
N ASP A 46 -6.27 -7.05 1.38
CA ASP A 46 -5.30 -8.14 1.35
C ASP A 46 -4.07 -7.80 2.19
N VAL A 47 -3.62 -6.54 2.15
CA VAL A 47 -2.51 -6.09 3.00
C VAL A 47 -2.90 -6.16 4.47
N GLU A 48 -4.10 -5.73 4.81
CA GLU A 48 -4.60 -5.81 6.19
C GLU A 48 -4.63 -7.26 6.67
N SER A 49 -5.14 -8.15 5.84
CA SER A 49 -5.23 -9.58 6.17
C SER A 49 -3.82 -10.18 6.36
N ALA A 50 -2.91 -9.90 5.43
CA ALA A 50 -1.55 -10.40 5.52
C ALA A 50 -0.82 -9.86 6.75
N ALA A 51 -0.99 -8.57 7.04
CA ALA A 51 -0.35 -7.94 8.19
C ALA A 51 -0.89 -8.49 9.51
N THR A 52 -2.19 -8.74 9.58
CA THR A 52 -2.82 -9.29 10.78
C THR A 52 -2.31 -10.70 11.09
N ASN A 53 -1.94 -11.46 10.06
CA ASN A 53 -1.41 -12.81 10.23
C ASN A 53 0.04 -12.85 10.69
N VAL A 54 0.75 -11.73 10.66
CA VAL A 54 2.11 -11.66 11.20
C VAL A 54 2.01 -11.54 12.71
N ASN A 55 2.72 -12.38 13.42
CA ASN A 55 2.64 -12.44 14.89
C ASN A 55 3.60 -11.48 15.57
N ARG A 56 3.65 -10.24 15.11
CA ARG A 56 4.44 -9.14 15.70
C ARG A 56 3.98 -7.82 15.12
N SER A 57 4.39 -6.73 15.74
CA SER A 57 4.16 -5.40 15.16
C SER A 57 5.00 -5.21 13.90
N LEU A 58 4.42 -4.56 12.89
CA LEU A 58 5.08 -4.28 11.63
C LEU A 58 5.45 -2.81 11.54
N SER A 59 6.54 -2.51 10.85
CA SER A 59 6.90 -1.13 10.54
C SER A 59 6.08 -0.60 9.38
N VAL A 60 6.05 0.72 9.23
CA VAL A 60 5.42 1.36 8.07
C VAL A 60 6.07 0.87 6.79
N GLU A 61 7.41 0.72 6.77
CA GLU A 61 8.14 0.26 5.59
C GLU A 61 7.73 -1.16 5.20
N GLU A 62 7.52 -2.04 6.18
CA GLU A 62 7.06 -3.40 5.90
C GLU A 62 5.65 -3.41 5.29
N ILE A 63 4.77 -2.54 5.78
CA ILE A 63 3.43 -2.39 5.19
C ILE A 63 3.53 -1.88 3.76
N GLN A 64 4.39 -0.89 3.51
CA GLN A 64 4.59 -0.36 2.17
C GLN A 64 5.14 -1.42 1.21
N ASP A 65 6.03 -2.29 1.68
CA ASP A 65 6.53 -3.42 0.88
C ASP A 65 5.38 -4.36 0.51
N MET A 66 4.48 -4.64 1.46
CA MET A 66 3.31 -5.48 1.19
C MET A 66 2.40 -4.85 0.14
N VAL A 67 2.22 -3.52 0.21
CA VAL A 67 1.40 -2.80 -0.77
C VAL A 67 2.01 -2.91 -2.17
N GLU A 68 3.33 -2.70 -2.28
CA GLU A 68 4.03 -2.83 -3.56
C GLU A 68 3.83 -4.22 -4.15
N ASP A 69 4.00 -5.26 -3.32
CA ASP A 69 3.84 -6.64 -3.77
C ASP A 69 2.42 -6.88 -4.30
N GLN A 70 1.42 -6.35 -3.63
CA GLN A 70 0.03 -6.51 -4.05
C GLN A 70 -0.26 -5.78 -5.36
N ILE A 71 0.28 -4.57 -5.55
CA ILE A 71 0.14 -3.84 -6.82
C ILE A 71 0.79 -4.65 -7.95
N MET A 72 1.98 -5.20 -7.72
CA MET A 72 2.68 -6.00 -8.70
C MET A 72 1.93 -7.29 -9.02
N ASN A 73 1.30 -7.91 -8.02
CA ASN A 73 0.47 -9.09 -8.22
C ASN A 73 -0.74 -8.82 -9.12
N GLN A 74 -1.24 -7.58 -9.12
CA GLN A 74 -2.29 -7.14 -10.04
C GLN A 74 -1.74 -6.81 -11.44
N ARG A 75 -0.44 -6.95 -11.64
CA ARG A 75 0.27 -6.62 -12.87
C ARG A 75 0.17 -5.15 -13.26
N ALA A 76 -0.14 -4.28 -12.33
CA ALA A 76 -0.20 -2.85 -12.53
C ALA A 76 1.19 -2.24 -12.34
N PHE A 77 2.13 -2.59 -13.22
CA PHE A 77 3.54 -2.27 -13.01
C PHE A 77 3.84 -0.76 -13.04
N ASP A 78 3.12 0.00 -13.88
CA ASP A 78 3.32 1.46 -13.91
C ASP A 78 2.82 2.09 -12.62
N VAL A 79 1.71 1.58 -12.07
CA VAL A 79 1.21 2.05 -10.79
C VAL A 79 2.20 1.70 -9.68
N ALA A 80 2.79 0.51 -9.72
CA ALA A 80 3.80 0.11 -8.75
C ALA A 80 5.01 1.06 -8.78
N ARG A 81 5.49 1.42 -9.96
CA ARG A 81 6.61 2.36 -10.10
C ARG A 81 6.28 3.72 -9.49
N ARG A 82 5.06 4.22 -9.73
CA ARG A 82 4.62 5.49 -9.17
C ARG A 82 4.50 5.42 -7.65
N TYR A 83 3.99 4.30 -7.14
CA TYR A 83 3.87 4.09 -5.70
C TYR A 83 5.26 4.08 -5.04
N ILE A 84 6.23 3.38 -5.63
CA ILE A 84 7.61 3.33 -5.13
C ILE A 84 8.20 4.73 -5.09
N THR A 85 8.05 5.50 -6.15
CA THR A 85 8.53 6.87 -6.22
C THR A 85 7.87 7.72 -5.13
N TYR A 86 6.56 7.59 -4.98
CA TYR A 86 5.79 8.36 -4.00
C TYR A 86 6.27 8.10 -2.57
N ARG A 87 6.48 6.83 -2.20
CA ARG A 87 6.91 6.49 -0.83
C ARG A 87 8.30 7.01 -0.50
N TYR A 88 9.17 7.12 -1.49
CA TYR A 88 10.54 7.62 -1.28
C TYR A 88 10.65 9.14 -1.33
N GLN A 89 9.63 9.83 -1.82
CA GLN A 89 9.62 11.30 -1.85
C GLN A 89 9.09 11.91 -0.55
N ARG A 90 8.65 11.11 0.38
CA ARG A 90 8.02 11.58 1.63
C ARG A 90 9.00 11.62 2.80
#